data_b3b4a92a8a1b283ae37dfcde387f16d0
#
_entry.id   b3b4a92a8a1b283ae37dfcde387f16d0
#
_cell.length_a   1.000
_cell.length_b   1.000
_cell.length_c   1.000
_cell.angle_alpha   90.00
_cell.angle_beta   90.00
_cell.angle_gamma   90.00
#
_symmetry.space_group_name_H-M   'P 1'
#
loop_
_entity.id
_entity.type
_entity.pdbx_description
1 polymer ?
#
loop_
_entity_poly.entity_id
_entity_poly.type
_entity_poly.pdbx_seq_one_letter_code
_entity_poly.pdbx_strand_id
1 'polypeptide(L)'
;MAVEIIMPKLGVDMQEGEIIEWKKQEGDTVNEGDILLEIMSDKTNMELEAEDSGVLLKITRQAGETVPVTEVIGYIGAEGESVEVSSPAASDVNVARTTEDLEAAGLEVPKAPAQAASAAPKAALADDEYDIIVVGGGPAGYYAAIRGAQLGGKIAIVEKSEFGGTCLNVGCIPTKTYLKNAEILDGIKIAAGRGINLASTNYTIDMDKTVDFKNTVVKTLTGGVQGLLKANKVTIFNGLGQVNPDKTVTIGSQTIKGRNVILATGSKVSRINIPGIDSKLVLTSDDILDLREMPKITSSYGWWCCWYRAWTCLGILRCGCYRY
;
A
#
# COMPACT_ATOMS: atom_id res chain seq x y z
N MET A 1 -3.63 19.13 22.91
CA MET A 1 -2.78 18.78 21.75
C MET A 1 -3.55 19.17 20.51
N ALA A 2 -2.94 19.95 19.64
CA ALA A 2 -3.60 20.36 18.41
C ALA A 2 -3.82 19.13 17.49
N VAL A 3 -5.01 19.02 16.94
CA VAL A 3 -5.41 17.98 15.98
C VAL A 3 -5.28 18.56 14.58
N GLU A 4 -4.72 17.79 13.67
CA GLU A 4 -4.52 18.18 12.27
C GLU A 4 -5.80 17.98 11.47
N ILE A 5 -6.20 19.00 10.73
CA ILE A 5 -7.23 18.91 9.70
C ILE A 5 -6.51 18.56 8.41
N ILE A 6 -6.80 17.39 7.84
CA ILE A 6 -6.17 16.92 6.61
C ILE A 6 -7.15 16.99 5.42
N MET A 7 -6.62 17.19 4.21
CA MET A 7 -7.42 17.08 2.98
C MET A 7 -7.96 15.66 2.84
N PRO A 8 -9.27 15.41 2.94
CA PRO A 8 -9.85 14.07 2.92
C PRO A 8 -9.87 13.47 1.51
N LYS A 9 -9.84 12.15 1.43
CA LYS A 9 -10.04 11.43 0.17
C LYS A 9 -11.52 11.15 -0.04
N LEU A 10 -12.22 12.05 -0.71
CA LEU A 10 -13.67 11.98 -0.94
C LEU A 10 -14.08 11.12 -2.15
N GLY A 11 -13.13 10.51 -2.86
CA GLY A 11 -13.37 9.63 -4.01
C GLY A 11 -12.26 8.63 -4.23
N VAL A 12 -12.57 7.52 -4.93
CA VAL A 12 -11.60 6.42 -5.15
C VAL A 12 -10.38 6.90 -5.95
N ASP A 13 -10.60 7.81 -6.91
CA ASP A 13 -9.59 8.33 -7.83
C ASP A 13 -9.07 9.73 -7.45
N MET A 14 -9.57 10.32 -6.34
CA MET A 14 -9.18 11.65 -5.91
C MET A 14 -7.72 11.64 -5.42
N GLN A 15 -6.88 12.46 -6.03
CA GLN A 15 -5.48 12.66 -5.66
C GLN A 15 -5.26 14.03 -5.01
N GLU A 16 -6.09 15.01 -5.34
CA GLU A 16 -6.06 16.40 -4.84
C GLU A 16 -7.47 16.96 -4.77
N GLY A 17 -7.68 17.98 -3.94
CA GLY A 17 -8.92 18.73 -3.82
C GLY A 17 -8.66 20.22 -3.77
N GLU A 18 -9.57 21.04 -4.31
CA GLU A 18 -9.51 22.50 -4.23
C GLU A 18 -10.36 23.00 -3.05
N ILE A 19 -9.78 23.83 -2.20
CA ILE A 19 -10.50 24.49 -1.11
C ILE A 19 -11.31 25.64 -1.72
N ILE A 20 -12.64 25.54 -1.70
CA ILE A 20 -13.52 26.59 -2.23
C ILE A 20 -13.61 27.73 -1.24
N GLU A 21 -14.00 27.44 -0.01
CA GLU A 21 -14.23 28.46 1.03
C GLU A 21 -14.08 27.84 2.42
N TRP A 22 -13.42 28.58 3.34
CA TRP A 22 -13.46 28.29 4.76
C TRP A 22 -14.72 28.93 5.40
N LYS A 23 -15.52 28.13 6.09
CA LYS A 23 -16.73 28.60 6.80
C LYS A 23 -16.43 29.05 8.24
N LYS A 24 -15.25 28.71 8.76
CA LYS A 24 -14.72 29.12 10.05
C LYS A 24 -13.41 29.90 9.86
N GLN A 25 -13.10 30.82 10.78
CA GLN A 25 -11.88 31.62 10.78
C GLN A 25 -10.96 31.18 11.91
N GLU A 26 -9.67 31.52 11.81
CA GLU A 26 -8.72 31.29 12.91
C GLU A 26 -9.21 32.01 14.18
N GLY A 27 -9.26 31.25 15.30
CA GLY A 27 -9.81 31.71 16.56
C GLY A 27 -11.27 31.33 16.81
N ASP A 28 -11.99 30.82 15.82
CA ASP A 28 -13.37 30.40 16.03
C ASP A 28 -13.48 29.09 16.81
N THR A 29 -14.47 29.01 17.69
CA THR A 29 -14.81 27.76 18.38
C THR A 29 -15.52 26.81 17.42
N VAL A 30 -15.06 25.56 17.41
CA VAL A 30 -15.54 24.46 16.57
C VAL A 30 -16.03 23.34 17.46
N ASN A 31 -17.21 22.77 17.15
CA ASN A 31 -17.70 21.55 17.78
C ASN A 31 -17.63 20.41 16.76
N GLU A 32 -17.53 19.17 17.25
CA GLU A 32 -17.63 17.98 16.42
C GLU A 32 -18.92 18.02 15.58
N GLY A 33 -18.79 17.86 14.25
CA GLY A 33 -19.87 17.97 13.27
C GLY A 33 -20.10 19.39 12.71
N ASP A 34 -19.39 20.43 13.16
CA ASP A 34 -19.46 21.76 12.55
C ASP A 34 -18.78 21.76 11.17
N ILE A 35 -19.39 22.44 10.18
CA ILE A 35 -18.80 22.59 8.86
C ILE A 35 -17.61 23.56 8.94
N LEU A 36 -16.40 23.07 8.58
CA LEU A 36 -15.16 23.84 8.57
C LEU A 36 -14.95 24.56 7.25
N LEU A 37 -15.06 23.85 6.16
CA LEU A 37 -14.80 24.37 4.82
C LEU A 37 -15.55 23.58 3.75
N GLU A 38 -15.60 24.15 2.55
CA GLU A 38 -16.13 23.52 1.35
C GLU A 38 -14.99 23.15 0.41
N ILE A 39 -14.97 21.89 -0.04
CA ILE A 39 -13.95 21.33 -0.93
C ILE A 39 -14.58 20.95 -2.25
N MET A 40 -13.92 21.26 -3.35
CA MET A 40 -14.25 20.73 -4.68
C MET A 40 -13.39 19.52 -4.98
N SER A 41 -14.04 18.37 -5.16
CA SER A 41 -13.43 17.20 -5.80
C SER A 41 -13.57 17.31 -7.33
N ASP A 42 -12.99 16.38 -8.08
CA ASP A 42 -13.12 16.33 -9.54
C ASP A 42 -14.56 16.25 -10.06
N LYS A 43 -15.55 15.95 -9.19
CA LYS A 43 -16.95 15.68 -9.59
C LYS A 43 -18.01 16.45 -8.83
N THR A 44 -17.77 16.84 -7.57
CA THR A 44 -18.78 17.51 -6.73
C THR A 44 -18.13 18.36 -5.63
N ASN A 45 -18.86 19.40 -5.20
CA ASN A 45 -18.53 20.13 -3.99
C ASN A 45 -19.01 19.34 -2.77
N MET A 46 -18.19 19.28 -1.73
CA MET A 46 -18.49 18.61 -0.49
C MET A 46 -18.07 19.47 0.71
N GLU A 47 -18.82 19.40 1.77
CA GLU A 47 -18.51 20.05 3.04
C GLU A 47 -17.66 19.14 3.90
N LEU A 48 -16.61 19.70 4.52
CA LEU A 48 -15.77 19.01 5.49
C LEU A 48 -16.21 19.42 6.89
N GLU A 49 -16.66 18.44 7.67
CA GLU A 49 -17.05 18.60 9.06
C GLU A 49 -15.86 18.40 10.01
N ALA A 50 -15.90 19.02 11.17
CA ALA A 50 -14.92 18.84 12.22
C ALA A 50 -15.08 17.45 12.88
N GLU A 51 -14.00 16.71 12.98
CA GLU A 51 -13.96 15.42 13.71
C GLU A 51 -13.77 15.62 15.21
N ASP A 52 -13.24 16.78 15.63
CA ASP A 52 -12.95 17.11 17.03
C ASP A 52 -13.46 18.50 17.40
N SER A 53 -13.74 18.71 18.72
CA SER A 53 -14.13 20.02 19.27
C SER A 53 -12.92 20.79 19.78
N GLY A 54 -12.86 22.11 19.54
CA GLY A 54 -11.76 22.97 19.98
C GLY A 54 -11.87 24.36 19.39
N VAL A 55 -10.72 25.02 19.22
CA VAL A 55 -10.60 26.31 18.52
C VAL A 55 -9.78 26.07 17.23
N LEU A 56 -10.21 26.63 16.11
CA LEU A 56 -9.46 26.60 14.87
C LEU A 56 -8.19 27.47 15.06
N LEU A 57 -7.07 26.83 15.34
CA LEU A 57 -5.83 27.51 15.74
C LEU A 57 -5.14 28.17 14.54
N LYS A 58 -5.10 27.45 13.41
CA LYS A 58 -4.42 27.92 12.21
C LYS A 58 -4.94 27.28 10.93
N ILE A 59 -5.02 28.08 9.88
CA ILE A 59 -5.28 27.68 8.50
C ILE A 59 -3.96 27.68 7.75
N THR A 60 -3.51 26.52 7.24
CA THR A 60 -2.24 26.39 6.50
C THR A 60 -2.41 26.50 5.00
N ARG A 61 -3.63 26.31 4.50
CA ARG A 61 -3.99 26.41 3.08
C ARG A 61 -5.21 27.31 2.91
N GLN A 62 -5.12 28.25 1.98
CA GLN A 62 -6.18 29.25 1.75
C GLN A 62 -7.24 28.76 0.76
N ALA A 63 -8.38 29.47 0.73
CA ALA A 63 -9.39 29.27 -0.31
C ALA A 63 -8.80 29.54 -1.71
N GLY A 64 -9.14 28.69 -2.69
CA GLY A 64 -8.62 28.69 -4.05
C GLY A 64 -7.34 27.87 -4.25
N GLU A 65 -6.79 27.24 -3.21
CA GLU A 65 -5.62 26.37 -3.33
C GLU A 65 -6.03 24.92 -3.61
N THR A 66 -5.33 24.28 -4.54
CA THR A 66 -5.43 22.83 -4.80
C THR A 66 -4.42 22.12 -3.91
N VAL A 67 -4.89 21.18 -3.11
CA VAL A 67 -4.10 20.50 -2.07
C VAL A 67 -4.17 18.98 -2.26
N PRO A 68 -3.04 18.29 -2.25
CA PRO A 68 -3.00 16.82 -2.28
C PRO A 68 -3.78 16.20 -1.12
N VAL A 69 -4.41 15.04 -1.38
CA VAL A 69 -5.08 14.25 -0.34
C VAL A 69 -4.08 13.86 0.75
N THR A 70 -4.52 13.91 2.02
CA THR A 70 -3.73 13.68 3.23
C THR A 70 -2.78 14.81 3.65
N GLU A 71 -2.70 15.92 2.92
CA GLU A 71 -1.93 17.09 3.36
C GLU A 71 -2.69 17.87 4.42
N VAL A 72 -1.96 18.46 5.38
CA VAL A 72 -2.53 19.25 6.48
C VAL A 72 -2.97 20.62 5.97
N ILE A 73 -4.25 20.94 6.16
CA ILE A 73 -4.88 22.19 5.71
C ILE A 73 -5.19 23.14 6.89
N GLY A 74 -5.16 22.64 8.13
CA GLY A 74 -5.40 23.46 9.33
C GLY A 74 -5.20 22.68 10.62
N TYR A 75 -5.39 23.34 11.75
CA TYR A 75 -5.23 22.77 13.09
C TYR A 75 -6.37 23.21 14.01
N ILE A 76 -6.94 22.24 14.77
CA ILE A 76 -7.88 22.47 15.87
C ILE A 76 -7.18 22.12 17.19
N GLY A 77 -7.36 22.92 18.23
CA GLY A 77 -6.77 22.63 19.55
C GLY A 77 -7.34 23.48 20.66
N ALA A 78 -6.67 23.53 21.82
CA ALA A 78 -7.07 24.36 22.96
C ALA A 78 -6.73 25.84 22.73
N GLU A 79 -7.53 26.75 23.25
CA GLU A 79 -7.31 28.17 23.14
C GLU A 79 -5.91 28.56 23.68
N GLY A 80 -5.09 29.21 22.83
CA GLY A 80 -3.73 29.63 23.18
C GLY A 80 -2.63 28.58 22.94
N GLU A 81 -2.94 27.43 22.38
CA GLU A 81 -1.94 26.42 22.01
C GLU A 81 -1.19 26.87 20.74
N SER A 82 0.16 26.93 20.81
CA SER A 82 0.98 27.34 19.67
C SER A 82 1.28 26.13 18.77
N VAL A 83 1.04 26.30 17.47
CA VAL A 83 1.34 25.28 16.45
C VAL A 83 2.56 25.70 15.65
N GLU A 84 3.62 24.88 15.66
CA GLU A 84 4.76 25.07 14.75
C GLU A 84 4.41 24.51 13.36
N VAL A 85 4.35 25.40 12.38
CA VAL A 85 4.01 25.04 11.00
C VAL A 85 5.27 24.72 10.22
N SER A 86 5.48 23.47 9.86
CA SER A 86 6.44 23.11 8.83
C SER A 86 5.78 23.26 7.45
N SER A 87 6.25 24.25 6.67
CA SER A 87 5.76 24.48 5.31
C SER A 87 6.45 23.53 4.34
N PRO A 88 5.74 22.70 3.56
CA PRO A 88 6.35 21.93 2.49
C PRO A 88 6.38 22.73 1.20
N ALA A 89 7.57 22.86 0.60
CA ALA A 89 7.73 23.35 -0.76
C ALA A 89 7.32 22.26 -1.76
N ALA A 90 6.66 22.65 -2.85
CA ALA A 90 6.26 21.78 -3.94
C ALA A 90 7.46 20.97 -4.49
N SER A 91 7.34 19.67 -4.55
CA SER A 91 8.33 18.83 -5.20
C SER A 91 7.68 17.68 -5.98
N ASP A 92 8.15 17.52 -7.19
CA ASP A 92 7.85 16.44 -8.13
C ASP A 92 8.02 15.06 -7.49
N VAL A 93 7.09 14.16 -7.80
CA VAL A 93 7.06 12.78 -7.30
C VAL A 93 8.27 12.02 -7.86
N ASN A 94 9.36 11.97 -7.12
CA ASN A 94 10.50 11.11 -7.40
C ASN A 94 10.43 9.91 -6.44
N VAL A 95 10.31 8.70 -6.99
CA VAL A 95 10.19 7.47 -6.20
C VAL A 95 11.53 7.21 -5.52
N ALA A 96 11.59 7.43 -4.20
CA ALA A 96 12.77 7.16 -3.39
C ALA A 96 13.22 5.69 -3.51
N ARG A 97 14.51 5.48 -3.77
CA ARG A 97 15.10 4.16 -4.09
C ARG A 97 15.84 3.49 -2.94
N THR A 98 16.20 4.25 -1.89
CA THR A 98 16.93 3.73 -0.72
C THR A 98 16.52 4.45 0.56
N THR A 99 16.94 3.93 1.74
CA THR A 99 16.74 4.63 3.03
C THR A 99 17.47 5.97 3.08
N GLU A 100 18.59 6.11 2.38
CA GLU A 100 19.33 7.37 2.24
C GLU A 100 18.55 8.37 1.39
N ASP A 101 17.81 7.90 0.36
CA ASP A 101 16.92 8.74 -0.44
C ASP A 101 15.70 9.22 0.37
N LEU A 102 15.23 8.45 1.36
CA LEU A 102 14.14 8.83 2.26
C LEU A 102 14.59 9.90 3.27
N GLU A 103 15.80 9.79 3.81
CA GLU A 103 16.39 10.79 4.70
C GLU A 103 16.75 12.08 3.93
N ALA A 104 17.24 11.97 2.71
CA ALA A 104 17.54 13.11 1.84
C ALA A 104 16.27 13.85 1.37
N ALA A 105 15.13 13.14 1.28
CA ALA A 105 13.83 13.71 0.94
C ALA A 105 13.09 14.33 2.14
N GLY A 106 13.67 14.32 3.34
CA GLY A 106 13.07 14.90 4.55
C GLY A 106 11.81 14.15 5.02
N LEU A 107 11.59 12.93 4.54
CA LEU A 107 10.50 12.07 5.01
C LEU A 107 10.92 11.45 6.34
N GLU A 108 10.60 12.11 7.43
CA GLU A 108 10.64 11.46 8.73
C GLU A 108 9.68 10.28 8.70
N VAL A 109 10.24 9.08 8.95
CA VAL A 109 9.41 7.91 9.27
C VAL A 109 8.56 8.33 10.47
N PRO A 110 7.21 8.28 10.41
CA PRO A 110 6.37 8.74 11.50
C PRO A 110 6.80 8.03 12.78
N LYS A 111 7.42 8.74 13.71
CA LYS A 111 7.59 8.26 15.07
C LYS A 111 6.18 8.06 15.61
N ALA A 112 5.81 6.80 15.79
CA ALA A 112 4.57 6.46 16.46
C ALA A 112 4.44 7.28 17.73
N PRO A 113 3.26 7.88 18.02
CA PRO A 113 3.04 8.56 19.27
C PRO A 113 3.38 7.58 20.39
N ALA A 114 4.29 7.99 21.26
CA ALA A 114 4.64 7.26 22.46
C ALA A 114 3.43 7.29 23.40
N GLN A 115 2.43 6.47 23.14
CA GLN A 115 1.50 6.07 24.18
C GLN A 115 2.28 5.17 25.12
N ALA A 116 2.88 5.80 26.11
CA ALA A 116 3.41 5.13 27.27
C ALA A 116 2.23 4.48 28.03
N ALA A 117 1.82 3.30 27.57
CA ALA A 117 1.27 2.34 28.50
C ALA A 117 2.40 2.04 29.48
N SER A 118 2.23 2.41 30.75
CA SER A 118 3.09 2.05 31.87
C SER A 118 3.28 0.53 31.86
N ALA A 119 4.29 0.07 31.12
CA ALA A 119 4.68 -1.32 31.09
C ALA A 119 5.47 -1.58 32.39
N ALA A 120 4.97 -2.51 33.19
CA ALA A 120 5.77 -3.16 34.21
C ALA A 120 7.14 -3.55 33.63
N PRO A 121 8.24 -3.55 34.43
CA PRO A 121 9.58 -3.79 33.93
C PRO A 121 9.61 -5.13 33.20
N LYS A 122 9.81 -5.07 31.90
CA LYS A 122 9.91 -6.24 31.03
C LYS A 122 11.21 -6.96 31.39
N ALA A 123 11.12 -8.20 31.87
CA ALA A 123 12.32 -9.02 32.09
C ALA A 123 13.13 -9.05 30.78
N ALA A 124 14.44 -8.84 30.88
CA ALA A 124 15.34 -8.89 29.75
C ALA A 124 15.20 -10.23 29.02
N LEU A 125 15.04 -10.19 27.71
CA LEU A 125 15.00 -11.38 26.86
C LEU A 125 16.43 -11.81 26.52
N ALA A 126 16.67 -13.10 26.44
CA ALA A 126 17.91 -13.64 25.87
C ALA A 126 18.04 -13.25 24.38
N ASP A 127 19.24 -13.42 23.81
CA ASP A 127 19.50 -12.96 22.43
C ASP A 127 18.63 -13.67 21.39
N ASP A 128 18.31 -14.94 21.64
CA ASP A 128 17.46 -15.82 20.82
C ASP A 128 15.97 -15.82 21.22
N GLU A 129 15.59 -15.01 22.22
CA GLU A 129 14.20 -14.83 22.66
C GLU A 129 13.58 -13.55 22.11
N TYR A 130 12.30 -13.66 21.70
CA TYR A 130 11.51 -12.56 21.13
C TYR A 130 10.15 -12.41 21.84
N ASP A 131 9.61 -11.22 21.89
CA ASP A 131 8.25 -11.03 22.37
C ASP A 131 7.24 -11.66 21.41
N ILE A 132 7.49 -11.50 20.10
CA ILE A 132 6.64 -12.08 19.06
C ILE A 132 7.54 -12.60 17.93
N ILE A 133 7.27 -13.82 17.48
CA ILE A 133 7.78 -14.35 16.22
C ILE A 133 6.64 -14.38 15.23
N VAL A 134 6.83 -13.75 14.07
CA VAL A 134 5.85 -13.77 12.97
C VAL A 134 6.33 -14.73 11.90
N VAL A 135 5.52 -15.72 11.55
CA VAL A 135 5.83 -16.69 10.51
C VAL A 135 5.04 -16.34 9.25
N GLY A 136 5.73 -15.83 8.23
CA GLY A 136 5.22 -15.36 6.97
C GLY A 136 5.38 -13.86 6.80
N GLY A 137 6.01 -13.43 5.68
CA GLY A 137 6.33 -12.05 5.33
C GLY A 137 5.31 -11.38 4.40
N GLY A 138 4.10 -11.93 4.29
CA GLY A 138 2.99 -11.32 3.55
C GLY A 138 2.37 -10.11 4.27
N PRO A 139 1.31 -9.48 3.72
CA PRO A 139 0.70 -8.27 4.30
C PRO A 139 0.35 -8.39 5.78
N ALA A 140 -0.28 -9.48 6.19
CA ALA A 140 -0.61 -9.71 7.59
C ALA A 140 0.65 -9.80 8.47
N GLY A 141 1.71 -10.47 7.96
CA GLY A 141 2.93 -10.71 8.72
C GLY A 141 3.79 -9.46 8.88
N TYR A 142 4.15 -8.79 7.78
CA TYR A 142 5.01 -7.61 7.91
C TYR A 142 4.31 -6.46 8.64
N TYR A 143 3.00 -6.28 8.47
CA TYR A 143 2.23 -5.29 9.23
C TYR A 143 2.27 -5.58 10.74
N ALA A 144 2.00 -6.84 11.14
CA ALA A 144 2.06 -7.24 12.54
C ALA A 144 3.47 -7.06 13.13
N ALA A 145 4.52 -7.41 12.38
CA ALA A 145 5.89 -7.27 12.81
C ALA A 145 6.29 -5.80 13.01
N ILE A 146 6.00 -4.92 12.04
CA ILE A 146 6.28 -3.49 12.13
C ILE A 146 5.52 -2.89 13.31
N ARG A 147 4.21 -3.15 13.43
CA ARG A 147 3.41 -2.61 14.52
C ARG A 147 3.86 -3.09 15.89
N GLY A 148 4.20 -4.39 16.02
CA GLY A 148 4.75 -4.93 17.26
C GLY A 148 6.06 -4.26 17.67
N ALA A 149 6.95 -3.99 16.71
CA ALA A 149 8.21 -3.28 16.96
C ALA A 149 7.99 -1.81 17.35
N GLN A 150 7.06 -1.10 16.68
CA GLN A 150 6.67 0.27 17.04
C GLN A 150 6.12 0.38 18.48
N LEU A 151 5.45 -0.67 18.96
CA LEU A 151 4.98 -0.77 20.34
C LEU A 151 6.08 -1.18 21.34
N GLY A 152 7.34 -1.23 20.91
CA GLY A 152 8.51 -1.52 21.76
C GLY A 152 8.77 -3.01 22.00
N GLY A 153 8.17 -3.90 21.19
CA GLY A 153 8.44 -5.34 21.25
C GLY A 153 9.75 -5.70 20.54
N LYS A 154 10.46 -6.73 21.04
CA LYS A 154 11.54 -7.42 20.31
C LYS A 154 10.91 -8.43 19.36
N ILE A 155 10.90 -8.15 18.07
CA ILE A 155 10.14 -8.88 17.05
C ILE A 155 11.08 -9.60 16.09
N ALA A 156 10.76 -10.87 15.79
CA ALA A 156 11.34 -11.61 14.69
C ALA A 156 10.28 -11.88 13.61
N ILE A 157 10.69 -11.87 12.34
CA ILE A 157 9.86 -12.31 11.23
C ILE A 157 10.61 -13.36 10.40
N VAL A 158 9.90 -14.41 10.03
CA VAL A 158 10.45 -15.54 9.25
C VAL A 158 9.72 -15.61 7.91
N GLU A 159 10.46 -15.51 6.80
CA GLU A 159 9.89 -15.64 5.45
C GLU A 159 10.73 -16.64 4.64
N LYS A 160 10.06 -17.56 3.96
CA LYS A 160 10.71 -18.64 3.18
C LYS A 160 11.09 -18.21 1.76
N SER A 161 10.45 -17.18 1.24
CA SER A 161 10.64 -16.70 -0.14
C SER A 161 10.80 -15.18 -0.17
N GLU A 162 9.85 -14.47 -0.76
CA GLU A 162 9.91 -13.03 -0.92
C GLU A 162 8.94 -12.30 0.02
N PHE A 163 9.38 -11.21 0.62
CA PHE A 163 8.52 -10.33 1.40
C PHE A 163 7.43 -9.71 0.54
N GLY A 164 6.31 -9.35 1.18
CA GLY A 164 5.14 -8.80 0.48
C GLY A 164 4.07 -9.84 0.13
N GLY A 165 4.41 -11.13 0.21
CA GLY A 165 3.50 -12.26 0.00
C GLY A 165 2.78 -12.22 -1.35
N THR A 166 1.62 -12.85 -1.44
CA THR A 166 0.81 -12.92 -2.67
C THR A 166 0.51 -11.54 -3.24
N CYS A 167 0.14 -10.57 -2.42
CA CYS A 167 -0.29 -9.25 -2.89
C CYS A 167 0.79 -8.53 -3.70
N LEU A 168 2.01 -8.43 -3.19
CA LEU A 168 3.08 -7.69 -3.86
C LEU A 168 3.72 -8.49 -4.99
N ASN A 169 3.87 -9.82 -4.83
CA ASN A 169 4.65 -10.63 -5.78
C ASN A 169 3.80 -11.19 -6.92
N VAL A 170 2.62 -11.75 -6.61
CA VAL A 170 1.80 -12.51 -7.60
C VAL A 170 0.32 -12.17 -7.53
N GLY A 171 -0.05 -10.98 -7.04
CA GLY A 171 -1.45 -10.60 -6.84
C GLY A 171 -1.74 -9.15 -7.22
N CYS A 172 -1.98 -8.33 -6.20
CA CYS A 172 -2.49 -6.96 -6.37
C CYS A 172 -1.58 -6.09 -7.24
N ILE A 173 -0.29 -6.05 -6.93
CA ILE A 173 0.65 -5.12 -7.57
C ILE A 173 0.92 -5.49 -9.03
N PRO A 174 1.34 -6.72 -9.38
CA PRO A 174 1.52 -7.09 -10.78
C PRO A 174 0.25 -6.91 -11.60
N THR A 175 -0.92 -7.29 -11.04
CA THR A 175 -2.19 -7.11 -11.73
C THR A 175 -2.52 -5.63 -11.98
N LYS A 176 -2.34 -4.76 -10.98
CA LYS A 176 -2.56 -3.30 -11.13
C LYS A 176 -1.60 -2.68 -12.13
N THR A 177 -0.36 -3.16 -12.18
CA THR A 177 0.62 -2.69 -13.17
C THR A 177 0.13 -2.98 -14.60
N TYR A 178 -0.39 -4.17 -14.85
CA TYR A 178 -0.96 -4.50 -16.17
C TYR A 178 -2.26 -3.74 -16.45
N LEU A 179 -3.13 -3.56 -15.46
CA LEU A 179 -4.33 -2.74 -15.62
C LEU A 179 -3.98 -1.30 -16.00
N LYS A 180 -2.92 -0.73 -15.42
CA LYS A 180 -2.49 0.62 -15.78
C LYS A 180 -2.01 0.72 -17.24
N ASN A 181 -1.32 -0.30 -17.74
CA ASN A 181 -0.98 -0.36 -19.17
C ASN A 181 -2.24 -0.44 -20.05
N ALA A 182 -3.24 -1.20 -19.63
CA ALA A 182 -4.52 -1.31 -20.33
C ALA A 182 -5.28 0.03 -20.35
N GLU A 183 -5.31 0.76 -19.24
CA GLU A 183 -5.89 2.11 -19.16
C GLU A 183 -5.24 3.10 -20.13
N ILE A 184 -3.90 3.04 -20.28
CA ILE A 184 -3.17 3.86 -21.27
C ILE A 184 -3.67 3.56 -22.69
N LEU A 185 -3.84 2.29 -23.03
CA LEU A 185 -4.35 1.88 -24.36
C LEU A 185 -5.80 2.31 -24.58
N ASP A 186 -6.63 2.25 -23.56
CA ASP A 186 -8.00 2.75 -23.64
C ASP A 186 -8.03 4.27 -23.76
N GLY A 187 -7.14 4.97 -23.06
CA GLY A 187 -6.94 6.41 -23.24
C GLY A 187 -6.64 6.80 -24.69
N ILE A 188 -5.76 6.04 -25.37
CA ILE A 188 -5.44 6.26 -26.80
C ILE A 188 -6.69 6.07 -27.67
N LYS A 189 -7.51 5.04 -27.40
CA LYS A 189 -8.72 4.78 -28.19
C LYS A 189 -9.78 5.87 -28.09
N ILE A 190 -9.96 6.47 -26.90
CA ILE A 190 -10.98 7.47 -26.65
C ILE A 190 -10.49 8.92 -26.84
N ALA A 191 -9.20 9.12 -27.09
CA ALA A 191 -8.55 10.44 -27.18
C ALA A 191 -9.27 11.40 -28.16
N ALA A 192 -9.62 10.90 -29.35
CA ALA A 192 -10.31 11.69 -30.38
C ALA A 192 -11.66 12.24 -29.91
N GLY A 193 -12.44 11.45 -29.16
CA GLY A 193 -13.72 11.88 -28.59
C GLY A 193 -13.57 12.96 -27.50
N ARG A 194 -12.35 13.13 -26.97
CA ARG A 194 -11.99 14.18 -25.99
C ARG A 194 -11.27 15.38 -26.63
N GLY A 195 -11.23 15.46 -27.97
CA GLY A 195 -10.57 16.54 -28.69
C GLY A 195 -9.06 16.38 -28.83
N ILE A 196 -8.48 15.26 -28.45
CA ILE A 196 -7.05 14.96 -28.59
C ILE A 196 -6.85 14.15 -29.89
N ASN A 197 -6.34 14.81 -30.93
CA ASN A 197 -6.10 14.21 -32.22
C ASN A 197 -4.70 13.60 -32.28
N LEU A 198 -4.62 12.27 -32.27
CA LEU A 198 -3.38 11.53 -32.43
C LEU A 198 -3.07 11.31 -33.92
N ALA A 199 -1.81 11.43 -34.32
CA ALA A 199 -1.36 11.14 -35.68
C ALA A 199 -1.63 9.68 -36.10
N SER A 200 -1.60 8.76 -35.15
CA SER A 200 -1.96 7.34 -35.32
C SER A 200 -2.39 6.74 -33.99
N THR A 201 -3.37 5.85 -34.04
CA THR A 201 -3.78 5.00 -32.91
C THR A 201 -3.20 3.59 -33.00
N ASN A 202 -2.31 3.35 -33.97
CA ASN A 202 -1.63 2.06 -34.09
C ASN A 202 -0.61 1.89 -32.97
N TYR A 203 -0.60 0.74 -32.34
CA TYR A 203 0.35 0.38 -31.31
C TYR A 203 0.75 -1.09 -31.40
N THR A 204 1.90 -1.41 -30.85
CA THR A 204 2.36 -2.77 -30.59
C THR A 204 2.66 -2.91 -29.10
N ILE A 205 2.44 -4.11 -28.57
CA ILE A 205 2.75 -4.42 -27.17
C ILE A 205 3.99 -5.29 -27.14
N ASP A 206 5.04 -4.79 -26.50
CA ASP A 206 6.25 -5.53 -26.18
C ASP A 206 6.05 -6.23 -24.84
N MET A 207 5.73 -7.52 -24.86
CA MET A 207 5.44 -8.28 -23.64
C MET A 207 6.66 -8.44 -22.75
N ASP A 208 7.87 -8.57 -23.32
CA ASP A 208 9.11 -8.65 -22.52
C ASP A 208 9.30 -7.39 -21.68
N LYS A 209 9.20 -6.22 -22.28
CA LYS A 209 9.27 -4.95 -21.55
C LYS A 209 8.13 -4.78 -20.55
N THR A 210 6.95 -5.23 -20.89
CA THR A 210 5.77 -5.17 -20.01
C THR A 210 6.00 -6.00 -18.73
N VAL A 211 6.50 -7.23 -18.88
CA VAL A 211 6.85 -8.11 -17.75
C VAL A 211 8.02 -7.54 -16.95
N ASP A 212 9.06 -7.05 -17.60
CA ASP A 212 10.23 -6.50 -16.94
C ASP A 212 9.89 -5.22 -16.14
N PHE A 213 9.01 -4.37 -16.67
CA PHE A 213 8.50 -3.21 -15.93
C PHE A 213 7.71 -3.65 -14.69
N LYS A 214 6.79 -4.62 -14.83
CA LYS A 214 6.07 -5.20 -13.70
C LYS A 214 7.02 -5.76 -12.64
N ASN A 215 8.07 -6.49 -13.04
CA ASN A 215 9.07 -7.04 -12.13
C ASN A 215 9.84 -5.93 -11.39
N THR A 216 10.13 -4.83 -12.07
CA THR A 216 10.77 -3.65 -11.45
C THR A 216 9.89 -3.04 -10.36
N VAL A 217 8.59 -2.86 -10.63
CA VAL A 217 7.62 -2.35 -9.64
C VAL A 217 7.53 -3.28 -8.43
N VAL A 218 7.41 -4.59 -8.66
CA VAL A 218 7.36 -5.60 -7.58
C VAL A 218 8.63 -5.53 -6.73
N LYS A 219 9.81 -5.51 -7.35
CA LYS A 219 11.10 -5.45 -6.65
C LYS A 219 11.25 -4.18 -5.81
N THR A 220 10.80 -3.04 -6.33
CA THR A 220 10.83 -1.77 -5.59
C THR A 220 9.98 -1.86 -4.32
N LEU A 221 8.75 -2.37 -4.43
CA LEU A 221 7.83 -2.44 -3.29
C LEU A 221 8.24 -3.51 -2.27
N THR A 222 8.70 -4.67 -2.71
CA THR A 222 9.20 -5.71 -1.78
C THR A 222 10.46 -5.27 -1.06
N GLY A 223 11.36 -4.54 -1.75
CA GLY A 223 12.52 -3.88 -1.14
C GLY A 223 12.12 -2.83 -0.11
N GLY A 224 11.08 -2.04 -0.39
CA GLY A 224 10.51 -1.08 0.56
C GLY A 224 10.01 -1.74 1.84
N VAL A 225 9.30 -2.88 1.74
CA VAL A 225 8.86 -3.65 2.92
C VAL A 225 10.05 -4.11 3.75
N GLN A 226 11.10 -4.64 3.11
CA GLN A 226 12.32 -5.05 3.83
C GLN A 226 13.01 -3.86 4.49
N GLY A 227 13.06 -2.70 3.82
CA GLY A 227 13.57 -1.46 4.38
C GLY A 227 12.79 -1.04 5.65
N LEU A 228 11.46 -1.04 5.60
CA LEU A 228 10.60 -0.72 6.73
C LEU A 228 10.80 -1.69 7.91
N LEU A 229 10.92 -2.99 7.66
CA LEU A 229 11.20 -3.97 8.70
C LEU A 229 12.54 -3.67 9.40
N LYS A 230 13.59 -3.39 8.62
CA LYS A 230 14.92 -3.03 9.17
C LYS A 230 14.89 -1.71 9.92
N ALA A 231 14.25 -0.68 9.40
CA ALA A 231 14.10 0.62 10.06
C ALA A 231 13.41 0.50 11.43
N ASN A 232 12.43 -0.40 11.54
CA ASN A 232 11.76 -0.72 12.79
C ASN A 232 12.50 -1.76 13.65
N LYS A 233 13.75 -2.12 13.32
CA LYS A 233 14.60 -3.07 14.08
C LYS A 233 13.98 -4.46 14.23
N VAL A 234 13.16 -4.88 13.27
CA VAL A 234 12.64 -6.25 13.22
C VAL A 234 13.75 -7.19 12.76
N THR A 235 13.97 -8.28 13.51
CA THR A 235 14.95 -9.30 13.12
C THR A 235 14.37 -10.19 12.01
N ILE A 236 15.04 -10.25 10.88
CA ILE A 236 14.58 -10.98 9.69
C ILE A 236 15.31 -12.30 9.59
N PHE A 237 14.56 -13.39 9.46
CA PHE A 237 15.06 -14.74 9.18
C PHE A 237 14.52 -15.20 7.82
N ASN A 238 15.44 -15.58 6.92
CA ASN A 238 15.08 -16.14 5.63
C ASN A 238 15.09 -17.68 5.71
N GLY A 239 13.95 -18.29 5.44
CA GLY A 239 13.81 -19.74 5.44
C GLY A 239 12.42 -20.20 5.83
N LEU A 240 12.20 -21.51 5.71
CA LEU A 240 10.95 -22.14 6.14
C LEU A 240 10.91 -22.22 7.67
N GLY A 241 10.00 -21.48 8.29
CA GLY A 241 9.75 -21.55 9.73
C GLY A 241 8.84 -22.72 10.09
N GLN A 242 9.33 -23.63 10.91
CA GLN A 242 8.54 -24.70 11.51
C GLN A 242 8.22 -24.35 12.97
N VAL A 243 6.93 -24.21 13.27
CA VAL A 243 6.46 -23.86 14.61
C VAL A 243 6.33 -25.13 15.45
N ASN A 244 6.91 -25.11 16.64
CA ASN A 244 6.86 -26.20 17.61
C ASN A 244 5.84 -25.90 18.73
N PRO A 245 5.33 -26.93 19.44
CA PRO A 245 4.33 -26.76 20.51
C PRO A 245 4.78 -25.87 21.68
N ASP A 246 6.09 -25.79 21.92
CA ASP A 246 6.72 -24.98 22.97
C ASP A 246 6.92 -23.48 22.58
N LYS A 247 6.30 -23.03 21.48
CA LYS A 247 6.44 -21.68 20.89
C LYS A 247 7.84 -21.37 20.37
N THR A 248 8.67 -22.37 20.12
CA THR A 248 9.89 -22.19 19.34
C THR A 248 9.60 -22.29 17.86
N VAL A 249 10.43 -21.61 17.06
CA VAL A 249 10.37 -21.68 15.58
C VAL A 249 11.73 -22.12 15.08
N THR A 250 11.75 -23.24 14.38
CA THR A 250 12.96 -23.79 13.76
C THR A 250 13.06 -23.31 12.31
N ILE A 251 14.23 -22.79 11.94
CA ILE A 251 14.53 -22.25 10.61
C ILE A 251 15.84 -22.89 10.16
N GLY A 252 15.77 -23.95 9.33
CA GLY A 252 16.94 -24.75 8.99
C GLY A 252 17.58 -25.39 10.22
N SER A 253 18.80 -24.99 10.57
CA SER A 253 19.54 -25.46 11.77
C SER A 253 19.38 -24.55 12.99
N GLN A 254 18.73 -23.41 12.85
CA GLN A 254 18.55 -22.43 13.93
C GLN A 254 17.16 -22.54 14.54
N THR A 255 17.08 -22.43 15.88
CA THR A 255 15.81 -22.37 16.61
C THR A 255 15.77 -21.11 17.43
N ILE A 256 14.67 -20.35 17.32
CA ILE A 256 14.39 -19.13 18.08
C ILE A 256 13.15 -19.33 18.93
N LYS A 257 13.05 -18.61 20.06
CA LYS A 257 11.96 -18.75 21.01
C LYS A 257 11.13 -17.47 21.08
N GLY A 258 9.81 -17.60 21.04
CA GLY A 258 8.89 -16.48 21.17
C GLY A 258 7.97 -16.62 22.37
N ARG A 259 7.69 -15.52 23.06
CA ARG A 259 6.58 -15.48 24.03
C ARG A 259 5.26 -15.75 23.34
N ASN A 260 5.10 -15.22 22.13
CA ASN A 260 3.96 -15.44 21.24
C ASN A 260 4.43 -15.72 19.82
N VAL A 261 3.63 -16.49 19.07
CA VAL A 261 3.87 -16.77 17.65
C VAL A 261 2.63 -16.35 16.86
N ILE A 262 2.83 -15.57 15.80
CA ILE A 262 1.77 -15.19 14.86
C ILE A 262 1.96 -15.99 13.57
N LEU A 263 0.96 -16.78 13.20
CA LEU A 263 0.94 -17.51 11.93
C LEU A 263 0.31 -16.64 10.84
N ALA A 264 1.13 -16.16 9.91
CA ALA A 264 0.72 -15.36 8.77
C ALA A 264 1.19 -16.02 7.45
N THR A 265 1.08 -17.33 7.37
CA THR A 265 1.68 -18.19 6.34
C THR A 265 1.02 -18.07 4.96
N GLY A 266 -0.10 -17.32 4.88
CA GLY A 266 -0.81 -17.06 3.62
C GLY A 266 -1.45 -18.30 3.01
N SER A 267 -1.53 -18.32 1.69
CA SER A 267 -2.16 -19.38 0.90
C SER A 267 -1.31 -19.71 -0.34
N LYS A 268 -1.63 -20.81 -0.98
CA LYS A 268 -1.07 -21.21 -2.26
C LYS A 268 -2.18 -21.52 -3.25
N VAL A 269 -1.88 -21.48 -4.54
CA VAL A 269 -2.82 -21.89 -5.58
C VAL A 269 -3.24 -23.36 -5.34
N SER A 270 -4.56 -23.59 -5.31
CA SER A 270 -5.13 -24.91 -5.18
C SER A 270 -5.33 -25.52 -6.56
N ARG A 271 -4.80 -26.71 -6.80
CA ARG A 271 -5.06 -27.47 -8.03
C ARG A 271 -6.22 -28.43 -7.80
N ILE A 272 -7.23 -28.33 -8.66
CA ILE A 272 -8.37 -29.25 -8.64
C ILE A 272 -8.03 -30.52 -9.42
N ASN A 273 -8.57 -31.66 -9.01
CA ASN A 273 -8.28 -32.94 -9.67
C ASN A 273 -9.23 -33.13 -10.87
N ILE A 274 -8.82 -32.58 -12.02
CA ILE A 274 -9.53 -32.78 -13.31
C ILE A 274 -8.56 -33.29 -14.37
N PRO A 275 -9.03 -34.13 -15.34
CA PRO A 275 -8.18 -34.57 -16.43
C PRO A 275 -7.54 -33.41 -17.20
N GLY A 276 -6.24 -33.47 -17.42
CA GLY A 276 -5.49 -32.49 -18.18
C GLY A 276 -4.95 -31.29 -17.36
N ILE A 277 -5.17 -31.21 -16.04
CA ILE A 277 -4.71 -30.10 -15.18
C ILE A 277 -3.20 -29.92 -15.19
N ASP A 278 -2.44 -31.00 -15.42
CA ASP A 278 -0.98 -30.99 -15.46
C ASP A 278 -0.39 -30.64 -16.84
N SER A 279 -1.26 -30.31 -17.82
CA SER A 279 -0.81 -29.83 -19.12
C SER A 279 -0.05 -28.50 -18.98
N LYS A 280 1.02 -28.34 -19.77
CA LYS A 280 1.78 -27.09 -19.87
C LYS A 280 0.96 -25.90 -20.37
N LEU A 281 -0.21 -26.16 -20.97
CA LEU A 281 -1.15 -25.13 -21.43
C LEU A 281 -2.06 -24.62 -20.29
N VAL A 282 -2.09 -25.33 -19.16
CA VAL A 282 -2.88 -24.92 -17.98
C VAL A 282 -2.02 -24.05 -17.08
N LEU A 283 -2.36 -22.78 -17.05
CA LEU A 283 -1.68 -21.75 -16.27
C LEU A 283 -2.46 -21.45 -14.98
N THR A 284 -1.73 -21.17 -13.92
CA THR A 284 -2.28 -20.64 -12.68
C THR A 284 -2.36 -19.10 -12.72
N SER A 285 -2.93 -18.51 -11.68
CA SER A 285 -2.91 -17.04 -11.49
C SER A 285 -1.51 -16.45 -11.45
N ASP A 286 -0.55 -17.23 -10.97
CA ASP A 286 0.83 -16.80 -10.82
C ASP A 286 1.56 -16.88 -12.17
N ASP A 287 1.37 -17.98 -12.89
CA ASP A 287 2.01 -18.23 -14.19
C ASP A 287 1.62 -17.18 -15.24
N ILE A 288 0.36 -16.73 -15.24
CA ILE A 288 -0.13 -15.76 -16.24
C ILE A 288 0.54 -14.37 -16.11
N LEU A 289 1.04 -14.04 -14.93
CA LEU A 289 1.71 -12.76 -14.68
C LEU A 289 3.12 -12.69 -15.29
N ASP A 290 3.68 -13.83 -15.71
CA ASP A 290 5.02 -13.91 -16.28
C ASP A 290 5.02 -14.34 -17.76
N LEU A 291 3.84 -14.30 -18.40
CA LEU A 291 3.71 -14.59 -19.85
C LEU A 291 4.46 -13.52 -20.67
N ARG A 292 5.46 -13.97 -21.42
CA ARG A 292 6.25 -13.10 -22.31
C ARG A 292 5.71 -13.08 -23.75
N GLU A 293 4.76 -13.95 -24.05
CA GLU A 293 4.05 -13.97 -25.32
C GLU A 293 2.55 -13.79 -25.09
N MET A 294 1.92 -12.95 -25.90
CA MET A 294 0.48 -12.75 -25.82
C MET A 294 -0.25 -13.98 -26.37
N PRO A 295 -1.04 -14.69 -25.55
CA PRO A 295 -1.80 -15.83 -26.03
C PRO A 295 -2.89 -15.38 -27.02
N LYS A 296 -3.10 -16.13 -28.09
CA LYS A 296 -4.14 -15.84 -29.08
C LYS A 296 -5.55 -16.08 -28.54
N ILE A 297 -5.71 -17.11 -27.74
CA ILE A 297 -6.98 -17.53 -27.12
C ILE A 297 -6.71 -17.98 -25.70
N THR A 298 -7.55 -17.57 -24.76
CA THR A 298 -7.55 -18.06 -23.40
C THR A 298 -8.94 -18.51 -22.99
N SER A 299 -9.01 -19.60 -22.21
CA SER A 299 -10.24 -20.07 -21.56
C SER A 299 -9.99 -20.14 -20.05
N SER A 300 -10.97 -19.75 -19.23
CA SER A 300 -10.83 -19.79 -17.80
C SER A 300 -11.85 -20.74 -17.15
N TYR A 301 -11.37 -21.52 -16.18
CA TYR A 301 -12.19 -22.37 -15.32
C TYR A 301 -12.20 -21.83 -13.91
N GLY A 302 -13.38 -21.54 -13.37
CA GLY A 302 -13.58 -21.12 -11.99
C GLY A 302 -13.92 -19.64 -11.81
N TRP A 303 -14.47 -19.34 -10.62
CA TRP A 303 -15.01 -18.03 -10.23
C TRP A 303 -14.14 -17.36 -9.16
N TRP A 304 -12.90 -16.97 -9.47
CA TRP A 304 -12.10 -16.24 -8.50
C TRP A 304 -11.74 -14.83 -8.98
N CYS A 305 -11.85 -13.89 -8.09
CA CYS A 305 -11.66 -12.45 -8.33
C CYS A 305 -10.29 -12.10 -8.95
N CYS A 306 -9.23 -12.86 -8.67
CA CYS A 306 -7.91 -12.69 -9.29
C CYS A 306 -7.92 -13.06 -10.79
N TRP A 307 -8.63 -14.11 -11.19
CA TRP A 307 -8.79 -14.53 -12.59
C TRP A 307 -9.56 -13.52 -13.41
N TYR A 308 -10.63 -12.95 -12.85
CA TYR A 308 -11.41 -11.91 -13.52
C TYR A 308 -10.55 -10.69 -13.87
N ARG A 309 -9.66 -10.27 -12.98
CA ARG A 309 -8.77 -9.12 -13.21
C ARG A 309 -7.69 -9.42 -14.24
N ALA A 310 -7.00 -10.58 -14.14
CA ALA A 310 -6.04 -11.00 -15.15
C ALA A 310 -6.69 -11.16 -16.53
N TRP A 311 -7.90 -11.69 -16.56
CA TRP A 311 -8.68 -11.89 -17.79
C TRP A 311 -9.13 -10.56 -18.40
N THR A 312 -9.52 -9.58 -17.59
CA THR A 312 -9.83 -8.22 -18.04
C THR A 312 -8.60 -7.56 -18.67
N CYS A 313 -7.42 -7.72 -18.07
CA CYS A 313 -6.17 -7.21 -18.65
C CYS A 313 -5.89 -7.84 -20.02
N LEU A 314 -5.99 -9.14 -20.17
CA LEU A 314 -5.78 -9.84 -21.44
C LEU A 314 -6.85 -9.51 -22.48
N GLY A 315 -8.11 -9.33 -22.06
CA GLY A 315 -9.21 -8.90 -22.93
C GLY A 315 -9.01 -7.50 -23.49
N ILE A 316 -8.54 -6.57 -22.66
CA ILE A 316 -8.19 -5.20 -23.08
C ILE A 316 -6.97 -5.21 -24.01
N LEU A 317 -6.02 -6.11 -23.77
CA LEU A 317 -4.83 -6.31 -24.60
C LEU A 317 -5.09 -7.11 -25.89
N ARG A 318 -6.36 -7.34 -26.31
CA ARG A 318 -6.81 -8.05 -27.53
C ARG A 318 -6.58 -9.56 -27.54
N CYS A 319 -6.60 -10.23 -26.42
CA CYS A 319 -6.71 -11.68 -26.40
C CYS A 319 -8.18 -12.09 -26.56
N GLY A 320 -8.46 -13.05 -27.43
CA GLY A 320 -9.80 -13.66 -27.55
C GLY A 320 -10.11 -14.48 -26.30
N CYS A 321 -11.08 -14.06 -25.50
CA CYS A 321 -11.41 -14.73 -24.25
C CYS A 321 -12.77 -15.42 -24.34
N TYR A 322 -12.83 -16.70 -23.98
CA TYR A 322 -14.06 -17.47 -23.86
C TYR A 322 -14.32 -17.82 -22.37
N ARG A 323 -15.56 -17.61 -21.92
CA ARG A 323 -16.07 -18.11 -20.64
C ARG A 323 -16.76 -19.45 -20.85
N TYR A 324 -16.43 -20.41 -20.03
CA TYR A 324 -17.18 -21.64 -19.87
C TYR A 324 -17.71 -21.74 -18.44
#